data_c1da2eedf287b665a4457c7f5ad160f8
#
_entry.id   c1da2eedf287b665a4457c7f5ad160f8
#
_cell.length_a   1.000
_cell.length_b   1.000
_cell.length_c   1.000
_cell.angle_alpha   90.00
_cell.angle_beta   90.00
_cell.angle_gamma   90.00
#
_symmetry.space_group_name_H-M   'P 1'
#
loop_
_entity.id
_entity.type
_entity.pdbx_description
1 polymer ?
#
loop_
_entity_poly.entity_id
_entity_poly.type
_entity_poly.pdbx_seq_one_letter_code
_entity_poly.pdbx_strand_id
1 'polypeptide(L)'
;MSDIKKVVLAYSGGLDTSVIAKWLMDTYHCEVVTFTADLGQGKEVEPARAKAEALGIKEIYVEDICEEFVRDYVFPMFRANTIYEGEYLLGTSIARPLIAKRLVEIAKETGADAISHGATGKGNDQVRFELGAYALMPGVKIIAPWREWDLTSREKLMAYCAEHNIPVEQKRGTQSPYSMDANLLHISYEGGILEDPAAEPEENMWLWTVSPEAAPDKATYLELEYVKGDIVAIDGKKMSPAEVLTYLNKVGGENGIGRTDIVENRYVGMKSRGCYETPGGFIMLPAHRAIESLTLDRELAHLKDELMPRYASLIYNGYWWSPERVALQGLIDDSQEHVNGKVRVKLYKGNVIVVGRESASDSLFDEKVATFEDDAGAYNQKDAEGFIKLNALRLRTAASKRAKK
;
A
#
# COMPACT_ATOMS: atom_id res chain seq x y z
N MET A 1 -33.34 -14.53 -14.09
CA MET A 1 -32.18 -14.57 -13.17
C MET A 1 -31.12 -15.39 -13.84
N SER A 2 -29.88 -14.92 -13.92
CA SER A 2 -28.78 -15.71 -14.47
C SER A 2 -28.54 -16.92 -13.56
N ASP A 3 -28.38 -18.11 -14.17
CA ASP A 3 -28.19 -19.38 -13.47
C ASP A 3 -26.78 -19.41 -12.83
N ILE A 4 -26.63 -18.77 -11.66
CA ILE A 4 -25.38 -18.76 -10.87
C ILE A 4 -25.43 -19.97 -9.96
N LYS A 5 -24.50 -20.91 -10.13
CA LYS A 5 -24.43 -22.16 -9.37
C LYS A 5 -23.33 -22.16 -8.31
N LYS A 6 -22.26 -21.42 -8.55
CA LYS A 6 -21.12 -21.36 -7.63
C LYS A 6 -20.52 -19.95 -7.60
N VAL A 7 -20.22 -19.44 -6.40
CA VAL A 7 -19.67 -18.10 -6.15
C VAL A 7 -18.43 -18.20 -5.29
N VAL A 8 -17.35 -17.52 -5.67
CA VAL A 8 -16.18 -17.32 -4.79
C VAL A 8 -16.35 -16.00 -4.05
N LEU A 9 -16.30 -16.06 -2.73
CA LEU A 9 -16.46 -14.91 -1.83
C LEU A 9 -15.12 -14.52 -1.19
N ALA A 10 -14.74 -13.24 -1.31
CA ALA A 10 -13.71 -12.65 -0.46
C ALA A 10 -14.21 -12.62 1.00
N TYR A 11 -13.65 -13.49 1.83
CA TYR A 11 -14.18 -13.80 3.15
C TYR A 11 -13.19 -13.44 4.26
N SER A 12 -13.53 -12.49 5.12
CA SER A 12 -12.71 -12.11 6.27
C SER A 12 -13.06 -12.86 7.56
N GLY A 13 -14.17 -13.62 7.58
CA GLY A 13 -14.70 -14.20 8.82
C GLY A 13 -15.34 -13.18 9.77
N GLY A 14 -15.48 -11.92 9.35
CA GLY A 14 -16.21 -10.89 10.06
C GLY A 14 -17.74 -11.02 9.94
N LEU A 15 -18.48 -10.15 10.64
CA LEU A 15 -19.95 -10.14 10.63
C LEU A 15 -20.47 -10.02 9.20
N ASP A 16 -20.03 -9.00 8.46
CA ASP A 16 -20.56 -8.67 7.14
C ASP A 16 -20.36 -9.82 6.15
N THR A 17 -19.14 -10.36 6.07
CA THR A 17 -18.84 -11.46 5.12
C THR A 17 -19.52 -12.77 5.51
N SER A 18 -19.78 -13.03 6.79
CA SER A 18 -20.53 -14.20 7.24
C SER A 18 -22.02 -14.10 6.87
N VAL A 19 -22.61 -12.89 6.99
CA VAL A 19 -23.98 -12.62 6.49
C VAL A 19 -24.02 -12.76 4.98
N ILE A 20 -23.04 -12.20 4.26
CA ILE A 20 -22.94 -12.30 2.79
C ILE A 20 -22.90 -13.77 2.35
N ALA A 21 -22.09 -14.60 2.99
CA ALA A 21 -21.99 -16.03 2.63
C ALA A 21 -23.36 -16.72 2.70
N LYS A 22 -24.09 -16.50 3.79
CA LYS A 22 -25.42 -17.08 3.98
C LYS A 22 -26.43 -16.49 3.00
N TRP A 23 -26.43 -15.16 2.80
CA TRP A 23 -27.33 -14.47 1.89
C TRP A 23 -27.13 -14.93 0.43
N LEU A 24 -25.91 -15.18 -0.01
CA LEU A 24 -25.61 -15.74 -1.34
C LEU A 24 -26.24 -17.12 -1.52
N MET A 25 -26.06 -18.02 -0.53
CA MET A 25 -26.66 -19.35 -0.57
C MET A 25 -28.20 -19.29 -0.64
N ASP A 26 -28.83 -18.40 0.13
CA ASP A 26 -30.29 -18.31 0.20
C ASP A 26 -30.89 -17.60 -1.01
N THR A 27 -30.25 -16.56 -1.51
CA THR A 27 -30.78 -15.71 -2.59
C THR A 27 -30.56 -16.32 -3.97
N TYR A 28 -29.36 -16.87 -4.20
CA TYR A 28 -28.97 -17.43 -5.50
C TYR A 28 -29.12 -18.96 -5.56
N HIS A 29 -29.37 -19.64 -4.41
CA HIS A 29 -29.40 -21.11 -4.29
C HIS A 29 -28.13 -21.74 -4.85
N CYS A 30 -26.96 -21.11 -4.59
CA CYS A 30 -25.67 -21.48 -5.13
C CYS A 30 -24.73 -22.06 -4.07
N GLU A 31 -23.69 -22.76 -4.53
CA GLU A 31 -22.56 -23.10 -3.69
C GLU A 31 -21.68 -21.87 -3.46
N VAL A 32 -21.16 -21.71 -2.23
CA VAL A 32 -20.21 -20.65 -1.88
C VAL A 32 -18.87 -21.27 -1.58
N VAL A 33 -17.85 -20.77 -2.25
CA VAL A 33 -16.43 -21.00 -1.97
C VAL A 33 -15.91 -19.78 -1.24
N THR A 34 -15.20 -19.94 -0.13
CA THR A 34 -14.62 -18.80 0.59
C THR A 34 -13.11 -18.73 0.39
N PHE A 35 -12.62 -17.51 0.22
CA PHE A 35 -11.19 -17.20 0.20
C PHE A 35 -10.85 -16.16 1.25
N THR A 36 -9.95 -16.50 2.15
CA THR A 36 -9.34 -15.64 3.15
C THR A 36 -7.87 -15.51 2.85
N ALA A 37 -7.42 -14.29 2.53
CA ALA A 37 -6.02 -13.98 2.34
C ALA A 37 -5.35 -13.68 3.69
N ASP A 38 -4.27 -14.36 4.02
CA ASP A 38 -3.35 -13.93 5.05
C ASP A 38 -2.31 -13.00 4.42
N LEU A 39 -2.41 -11.71 4.77
CA LEU A 39 -1.50 -10.65 4.37
C LEU A 39 -0.72 -10.08 5.57
N GLY A 40 -0.66 -10.84 6.67
CA GLY A 40 0.00 -10.41 7.91
C GLY A 40 -0.90 -9.63 8.86
N GLN A 41 -2.23 -9.74 8.74
CA GLN A 41 -3.19 -9.12 9.66
C GLN A 41 -3.30 -9.84 11.01
N GLY A 42 -2.54 -10.91 11.22
CA GLY A 42 -2.42 -11.60 12.50
C GLY A 42 -3.60 -12.52 12.83
N LYS A 43 -4.08 -12.48 14.09
CA LYS A 43 -5.04 -13.45 14.65
C LYS A 43 -6.43 -13.45 13.99
N GLU A 44 -6.74 -12.53 13.12
CA GLU A 44 -8.04 -12.46 12.44
C GLU A 44 -8.24 -13.56 11.41
N VAL A 45 -7.15 -14.15 10.90
CA VAL A 45 -7.18 -15.19 9.85
C VAL A 45 -7.60 -16.56 10.40
N GLU A 46 -7.09 -16.95 11.58
CA GLU A 46 -7.32 -18.29 12.15
C GLU A 46 -8.78 -18.68 12.32
N PRO A 47 -9.69 -17.81 12.83
CA PRO A 47 -11.09 -18.17 13.03
C PRO A 47 -11.92 -18.21 11.74
N ALA A 48 -11.41 -17.70 10.61
CA ALA A 48 -12.19 -17.62 9.37
C ALA A 48 -12.62 -18.99 8.84
N ARG A 49 -11.72 -19.97 8.86
CA ARG A 49 -12.01 -21.36 8.43
C ARG A 49 -13.14 -21.98 9.26
N ALA A 50 -13.01 -21.94 10.59
CA ALA A 50 -14.01 -22.54 11.49
C ALA A 50 -15.39 -21.86 11.33
N LYS A 51 -15.44 -20.56 11.10
CA LYS A 51 -16.68 -19.82 10.84
C LYS A 51 -17.32 -20.22 9.51
N ALA A 52 -16.52 -20.40 8.45
CA ALA A 52 -17.01 -20.84 7.16
C ALA A 52 -17.55 -22.30 7.25
N GLU A 53 -16.87 -23.19 7.96
CA GLU A 53 -17.33 -24.56 8.23
C GLU A 53 -18.65 -24.56 9.00
N ALA A 54 -18.80 -23.70 10.00
CA ALA A 54 -20.05 -23.56 10.78
C ALA A 54 -21.24 -23.07 9.93
N LEU A 55 -20.99 -22.36 8.83
CA LEU A 55 -22.01 -21.97 7.84
C LEU A 55 -22.30 -23.10 6.84
N GLY A 56 -21.64 -24.26 6.92
CA GLY A 56 -21.82 -25.40 6.02
C GLY A 56 -21.06 -25.28 4.69
N ILE A 57 -20.13 -24.37 4.59
CA ILE A 57 -19.29 -24.17 3.40
C ILE A 57 -18.23 -25.30 3.35
N LYS A 58 -18.06 -25.90 2.17
CA LYS A 58 -17.19 -27.07 1.99
C LYS A 58 -15.85 -26.73 1.35
N GLU A 59 -15.84 -25.77 0.44
CA GLU A 59 -14.65 -25.32 -0.27
C GLU A 59 -14.14 -24.02 0.38
N ILE A 60 -13.06 -24.14 1.18
CA ILE A 60 -12.54 -23.06 2.02
C ILE A 60 -11.04 -22.91 1.79
N TYR A 61 -10.66 -21.78 1.24
CA TYR A 61 -9.27 -21.38 1.00
C TYR A 61 -8.85 -20.37 2.07
N VAL A 62 -7.79 -20.68 2.79
CA VAL A 62 -7.11 -19.77 3.71
C VAL A 62 -5.63 -19.87 3.38
N GLU A 63 -5.06 -18.82 2.82
CA GLU A 63 -3.72 -18.87 2.22
C GLU A 63 -2.85 -17.74 2.74
N ASP A 64 -1.63 -18.08 3.18
CA ASP A 64 -0.58 -17.12 3.44
C ASP A 64 0.04 -16.66 2.12
N ILE A 65 -0.18 -15.40 1.79
CA ILE A 65 0.35 -14.74 0.59
C ILE A 65 1.20 -13.52 0.93
N CYS A 66 1.72 -13.45 2.17
CA CYS A 66 2.57 -12.35 2.66
C CYS A 66 3.80 -12.12 1.79
N GLU A 67 4.50 -13.20 1.43
CA GLU A 67 5.73 -13.09 0.65
C GLU A 67 5.46 -12.57 -0.77
N GLU A 68 4.42 -13.08 -1.45
CA GLU A 68 3.99 -12.58 -2.75
C GLU A 68 3.54 -11.11 -2.65
N PHE A 69 2.82 -10.77 -1.60
CA PHE A 69 2.35 -9.40 -1.36
C PHE A 69 3.51 -8.41 -1.31
N VAL A 70 4.54 -8.69 -0.52
CA VAL A 70 5.65 -7.75 -0.38
C VAL A 70 6.53 -7.75 -1.63
N ARG A 71 6.89 -8.92 -2.15
CA ARG A 71 7.80 -9.05 -3.29
C ARG A 71 7.22 -8.47 -4.57
N ASP A 72 5.95 -8.76 -4.90
CA ASP A 72 5.38 -8.50 -6.22
C ASP A 72 4.46 -7.27 -6.26
N TYR A 73 4.11 -6.69 -5.10
CA TYR A 73 3.22 -5.53 -4.99
C TYR A 73 3.84 -4.39 -4.20
N VAL A 74 4.30 -4.62 -2.97
CA VAL A 74 4.84 -3.56 -2.12
C VAL A 74 6.18 -3.05 -2.65
N PHE A 75 7.14 -3.92 -2.90
CA PHE A 75 8.46 -3.52 -3.40
C PHE A 75 8.39 -2.81 -4.74
N PRO A 76 7.68 -3.32 -5.77
CA PRO A 76 7.48 -2.58 -7.02
C PRO A 76 6.89 -1.17 -6.83
N MET A 77 5.98 -1.01 -5.88
CA MET A 77 5.42 0.29 -5.53
C MET A 77 6.48 1.22 -4.89
N PHE A 78 7.34 0.69 -4.03
CA PHE A 78 8.42 1.46 -3.40
C PHE A 78 9.55 1.80 -4.37
N ARG A 79 9.83 0.99 -5.40
CA ARG A 79 10.74 1.36 -6.51
C ARG A 79 10.31 2.64 -7.21
N ALA A 80 9.00 2.91 -7.26
CA ALA A 80 8.44 4.15 -7.79
C ALA A 80 8.46 5.32 -6.78
N ASN A 81 8.92 5.14 -5.55
CA ASN A 81 8.77 6.10 -4.45
C ASN A 81 7.33 6.56 -4.24
N THR A 82 6.38 5.63 -4.35
CA THR A 82 4.96 5.94 -4.44
C THR A 82 4.39 6.49 -3.15
N ILE A 83 3.73 7.63 -3.26
CA ILE A 83 2.98 8.24 -2.17
C ILE A 83 1.75 8.95 -2.75
N TYR A 84 0.57 8.69 -2.18
CA TYR A 84 -0.68 9.32 -2.61
C TYR A 84 -0.96 10.56 -1.80
N GLU A 85 -1.28 11.67 -2.50
CA GLU A 85 -1.56 12.98 -1.91
C GLU A 85 -0.50 13.48 -0.91
N GLY A 86 0.76 13.04 -1.10
CA GLY A 86 1.91 13.47 -0.31
C GLY A 86 2.12 12.74 1.03
N GLU A 87 1.20 11.88 1.45
CA GLU A 87 1.23 11.28 2.79
C GLU A 87 0.90 9.79 2.84
N TYR A 88 -0.05 9.31 2.01
CA TYR A 88 -0.57 7.96 2.12
C TYR A 88 0.25 6.93 1.32
N LEU A 89 0.78 5.91 2.00
CA LEU A 89 1.60 4.84 1.41
C LEU A 89 0.79 3.64 0.88
N LEU A 90 -0.50 3.84 0.60
CA LEU A 90 -1.35 2.95 -0.20
C LEU A 90 -1.58 1.52 0.33
N GLY A 91 -1.40 1.26 1.62
CA GLY A 91 -1.43 -0.10 2.17
C GLY A 91 -2.72 -0.89 1.87
N THR A 92 -3.90 -0.29 2.00
CA THR A 92 -5.17 -0.94 1.61
C THR A 92 -5.24 -1.10 0.09
N SER A 93 -4.88 -0.05 -0.66
CA SER A 93 -5.02 -0.01 -2.12
C SER A 93 -4.18 -1.06 -2.82
N ILE A 94 -2.95 -1.31 -2.33
CA ILE A 94 -2.01 -2.24 -2.94
C ILE A 94 -2.30 -3.72 -2.60
N ALA A 95 -3.06 -3.98 -1.53
CA ALA A 95 -3.45 -5.33 -1.15
C ALA A 95 -4.56 -5.90 -2.05
N ARG A 96 -5.50 -5.06 -2.48
CA ARG A 96 -6.70 -5.50 -3.22
C ARG A 96 -6.39 -6.15 -4.59
N PRO A 97 -5.40 -5.69 -5.38
CA PRO A 97 -5.03 -6.36 -6.64
C PRO A 97 -4.58 -7.81 -6.48
N LEU A 98 -3.84 -8.14 -5.43
CA LEU A 98 -3.41 -9.51 -5.13
C LEU A 98 -4.61 -10.37 -4.70
N ILE A 99 -5.45 -9.86 -3.80
CA ILE A 99 -6.66 -10.59 -3.38
C ILE A 99 -7.57 -10.84 -4.59
N ALA A 100 -7.78 -9.84 -5.46
CA ALA A 100 -8.59 -10.00 -6.67
C ALA A 100 -8.00 -11.04 -7.64
N LYS A 101 -6.66 -11.06 -7.81
CA LYS A 101 -5.97 -12.08 -8.60
C LYS A 101 -6.29 -13.48 -8.07
N ARG A 102 -6.12 -13.70 -6.77
CA ARG A 102 -6.32 -15.02 -6.18
C ARG A 102 -7.80 -15.45 -6.20
N LEU A 103 -8.75 -14.52 -6.01
CA LEU A 103 -10.18 -14.78 -6.19
C LEU A 103 -10.50 -15.28 -7.62
N VAL A 104 -9.90 -14.65 -8.63
CA VAL A 104 -10.08 -15.07 -10.03
C VAL A 104 -9.47 -16.42 -10.30
N GLU A 105 -8.29 -16.72 -9.75
CA GLU A 105 -7.63 -18.02 -9.86
C GLU A 105 -8.51 -19.12 -9.25
N ILE A 106 -9.00 -18.92 -8.01
CA ILE A 106 -9.90 -19.87 -7.35
C ILE A 106 -11.22 -20.02 -8.13
N ALA A 107 -11.76 -18.95 -8.70
CA ALA A 107 -12.96 -19.04 -9.53
C ALA A 107 -12.74 -19.92 -10.76
N LYS A 108 -11.57 -19.84 -11.40
CA LYS A 108 -11.18 -20.70 -12.52
C LYS A 108 -10.96 -22.16 -12.07
N GLU A 109 -10.27 -22.37 -10.93
CA GLU A 109 -9.98 -23.69 -10.36
C GLU A 109 -11.25 -24.45 -9.99
N THR A 110 -12.22 -23.75 -9.40
CA THR A 110 -13.48 -24.34 -8.89
C THR A 110 -14.62 -24.32 -9.91
N GLY A 111 -14.42 -23.67 -11.05
CA GLY A 111 -15.46 -23.47 -12.07
C GLY A 111 -16.59 -22.56 -11.60
N ALA A 112 -16.30 -21.59 -10.73
CA ALA A 112 -17.31 -20.68 -10.22
C ALA A 112 -17.79 -19.69 -11.29
N ASP A 113 -19.09 -19.38 -11.24
CA ASP A 113 -19.78 -18.50 -12.20
C ASP A 113 -19.60 -17.02 -11.86
N ALA A 114 -19.33 -16.73 -10.58
CA ALA A 114 -19.29 -15.35 -10.07
C ALA A 114 -18.27 -15.21 -8.94
N ILE A 115 -17.86 -13.95 -8.71
CA ILE A 115 -17.07 -13.51 -7.57
C ILE A 115 -17.93 -12.55 -6.73
N SER A 116 -17.80 -12.61 -5.41
CA SER A 116 -18.45 -11.71 -4.48
C SER A 116 -17.46 -11.10 -3.49
N HIS A 117 -17.76 -9.90 -3.01
CA HIS A 117 -16.98 -9.17 -2.00
C HIS A 117 -17.86 -8.41 -1.03
N GLY A 118 -17.33 -8.15 0.17
CA GLY A 118 -18.01 -7.41 1.24
C GLY A 118 -17.77 -5.90 1.26
N ALA A 119 -17.16 -5.34 0.22
CA ALA A 119 -16.91 -3.91 0.17
C ALA A 119 -18.20 -3.10 0.02
N THR A 120 -18.32 -2.02 0.83
CA THR A 120 -19.49 -1.14 0.80
C THR A 120 -19.53 -0.27 -0.44
N GLY A 121 -20.73 0.18 -0.87
CA GLY A 121 -20.91 1.07 -2.01
C GLY A 121 -20.32 2.48 -1.84
N LYS A 122 -19.87 2.83 -0.62
CA LYS A 122 -19.22 4.14 -0.31
C LYS A 122 -17.69 4.08 -0.35
N GLY A 123 -17.11 2.88 -0.34
CA GLY A 123 -15.66 2.68 -0.31
C GLY A 123 -15.02 2.51 -1.70
N ASN A 124 -13.72 2.77 -1.79
CA ASN A 124 -12.94 2.51 -3.00
C ASN A 124 -12.71 1.01 -3.24
N ASP A 125 -12.80 0.18 -2.21
CA ASP A 125 -12.44 -1.24 -2.29
C ASP A 125 -13.31 -2.02 -3.28
N GLN A 126 -14.60 -1.68 -3.39
CA GLN A 126 -15.46 -2.26 -4.43
C GLN A 126 -14.87 -2.04 -5.83
N VAL A 127 -14.37 -0.81 -6.10
CA VAL A 127 -13.75 -0.48 -7.39
C VAL A 127 -12.49 -1.31 -7.61
N ARG A 128 -11.64 -1.42 -6.60
CA ARG A 128 -10.37 -2.17 -6.65
C ARG A 128 -10.58 -3.66 -6.91
N PHE A 129 -11.53 -4.29 -6.22
CA PHE A 129 -11.87 -5.70 -6.44
C PHE A 129 -12.42 -5.94 -7.83
N GLU A 130 -13.39 -5.13 -8.24
CA GLU A 130 -14.10 -5.34 -9.51
C GLU A 130 -13.23 -5.04 -10.72
N LEU A 131 -12.47 -3.93 -10.72
CA LEU A 131 -11.54 -3.63 -11.80
C LEU A 131 -10.44 -4.70 -11.93
N GLY A 132 -9.93 -5.21 -10.81
CA GLY A 132 -9.00 -6.34 -10.81
C GLY A 132 -9.61 -7.60 -11.39
N ALA A 133 -10.81 -7.95 -10.97
CA ALA A 133 -11.52 -9.12 -11.48
C ALA A 133 -11.82 -9.01 -12.98
N TYR A 134 -12.34 -7.88 -13.45
CA TYR A 134 -12.61 -7.66 -14.88
C TYR A 134 -11.36 -7.67 -15.75
N ALA A 135 -10.24 -7.15 -15.24
CA ALA A 135 -8.98 -7.18 -15.97
C ALA A 135 -8.44 -8.61 -16.16
N LEU A 136 -8.60 -9.48 -15.15
CA LEU A 136 -8.05 -10.83 -15.13
C LEU A 136 -9.04 -11.89 -15.67
N MET A 137 -10.34 -11.59 -15.65
CA MET A 137 -11.42 -12.46 -16.13
C MET A 137 -12.57 -11.59 -16.70
N PRO A 138 -12.47 -11.09 -17.95
CA PRO A 138 -13.39 -10.10 -18.50
C PRO A 138 -14.88 -10.49 -18.51
N GLY A 139 -15.18 -11.77 -18.50
CA GLY A 139 -16.57 -12.30 -18.48
C GLY A 139 -17.12 -12.62 -17.10
N VAL A 140 -16.35 -12.36 -16.02
CA VAL A 140 -16.77 -12.70 -14.66
C VAL A 140 -18.02 -11.90 -14.24
N LYS A 141 -18.95 -12.58 -13.56
CA LYS A 141 -20.05 -11.91 -12.89
C LYS A 141 -19.63 -11.47 -11.50
N ILE A 142 -19.98 -10.24 -11.13
CA ILE A 142 -19.70 -9.71 -9.80
C ILE A 142 -21.02 -9.61 -9.03
N ILE A 143 -21.05 -10.12 -7.82
CA ILE A 143 -22.14 -9.93 -6.86
C ILE A 143 -21.62 -9.05 -5.73
N ALA A 144 -22.19 -7.87 -5.58
CA ALA A 144 -21.84 -6.90 -4.56
C ALA A 144 -23.04 -6.65 -3.62
N PRO A 145 -23.23 -7.47 -2.57
CA PRO A 145 -24.45 -7.47 -1.77
C PRO A 145 -24.82 -6.12 -1.20
N TRP A 146 -23.85 -5.29 -0.80
CA TRP A 146 -24.11 -3.94 -0.31
C TRP A 146 -24.84 -3.01 -1.31
N ARG A 147 -24.90 -3.36 -2.58
CA ARG A 147 -25.65 -2.65 -3.62
C ARG A 147 -26.97 -3.33 -3.98
N GLU A 148 -27.21 -4.52 -3.47
CA GLU A 148 -28.35 -5.37 -3.87
C GLU A 148 -29.35 -5.61 -2.74
N TRP A 149 -28.85 -5.74 -1.49
CA TRP A 149 -29.68 -6.07 -0.33
C TRP A 149 -30.19 -4.83 0.44
N ASP A 150 -31.13 -5.06 1.35
CA ASP A 150 -31.69 -4.04 2.24
C ASP A 150 -31.09 -4.07 3.67
N LEU A 151 -30.08 -4.89 3.91
CA LEU A 151 -29.37 -5.05 5.19
C LEU A 151 -28.37 -3.91 5.44
N THR A 152 -28.88 -2.67 5.47
CA THR A 152 -28.06 -1.44 5.41
C THR A 152 -27.51 -0.97 6.76
N SER A 153 -27.80 -1.67 7.87
CA SER A 153 -27.32 -1.31 9.20
C SER A 153 -26.80 -2.52 9.97
N ARG A 154 -25.95 -2.27 10.97
CA ARG A 154 -25.45 -3.32 11.88
C ARG A 154 -26.60 -4.05 12.60
N GLU A 155 -27.64 -3.34 12.98
CA GLU A 155 -28.81 -3.91 13.65
C GLU A 155 -29.51 -4.91 12.73
N LYS A 156 -29.72 -4.56 11.44
CA LYS A 156 -30.30 -5.48 10.46
C LYS A 156 -29.42 -6.70 10.20
N LEU A 157 -28.10 -6.53 10.14
CA LEU A 157 -27.14 -7.64 10.00
C LEU A 157 -27.22 -8.57 11.22
N MET A 158 -27.30 -8.02 12.43
CA MET A 158 -27.41 -8.81 13.67
C MET A 158 -28.75 -9.56 13.74
N ALA A 159 -29.85 -8.92 13.31
CA ALA A 159 -31.16 -9.56 13.23
C ALA A 159 -31.14 -10.74 12.22
N TYR A 160 -30.55 -10.52 11.06
CA TYR A 160 -30.37 -11.57 10.06
C TYR A 160 -29.52 -12.75 10.60
N CYS A 161 -28.44 -12.46 11.35
CA CYS A 161 -27.65 -13.50 12.00
C CYS A 161 -28.46 -14.33 12.99
N ALA A 162 -29.32 -13.69 13.79
CA ALA A 162 -30.18 -14.38 14.74
C ALA A 162 -31.22 -15.27 14.04
N GLU A 163 -31.84 -14.78 12.98
CA GLU A 163 -32.83 -15.52 12.19
C GLU A 163 -32.25 -16.75 11.49
N HIS A 164 -31.03 -16.63 10.96
CA HIS A 164 -30.35 -17.68 10.18
C HIS A 164 -29.33 -18.49 10.99
N ASN A 165 -29.28 -18.33 12.33
CA ASN A 165 -28.36 -19.02 13.24
C ASN A 165 -26.88 -18.88 12.84
N ILE A 166 -26.49 -17.71 12.33
CA ILE A 166 -25.10 -17.42 12.00
C ILE A 166 -24.36 -17.14 13.31
N PRO A 167 -23.28 -17.90 13.62
CA PRO A 167 -22.51 -17.68 14.83
C PRO A 167 -21.80 -16.32 14.79
N VAL A 168 -22.25 -15.41 15.65
CA VAL A 168 -21.62 -14.10 15.84
C VAL A 168 -20.90 -14.12 17.14
N GLU A 169 -19.59 -13.89 17.15
CA GLU A 169 -18.86 -13.66 18.37
C GLU A 169 -19.38 -12.38 19.04
N GLN A 170 -20.08 -12.54 20.15
CA GLN A 170 -20.28 -11.44 21.07
C GLN A 170 -18.92 -11.14 21.72
N LYS A 171 -18.10 -10.29 21.08
CA LYS A 171 -16.88 -9.79 21.71
C LYS A 171 -17.32 -9.09 23.00
N ARG A 172 -17.23 -9.80 24.15
CA ARG A 172 -17.32 -9.21 25.49
C ARG A 172 -16.07 -8.37 25.70
N GLY A 173 -16.18 -7.08 25.49
CA GLY A 173 -15.09 -6.13 25.61
C GLY A 173 -15.31 -4.95 24.68
N THR A 174 -14.76 -3.81 24.99
CA THR A 174 -14.81 -2.59 24.19
C THR A 174 -14.39 -2.89 22.74
N GLN A 175 -15.37 -3.00 21.84
CA GLN A 175 -15.04 -2.99 20.41
C GLN A 175 -14.34 -1.67 20.10
N SER A 176 -13.26 -1.73 19.31
CA SER A 176 -12.69 -0.52 18.74
C SER A 176 -13.83 0.29 18.09
N PRO A 177 -13.97 1.57 18.41
CA PRO A 177 -14.98 2.42 17.77
C PRO A 177 -14.65 2.66 16.29
N TYR A 178 -13.45 2.24 15.85
CA TYR A 178 -12.91 2.44 14.52
C TYR A 178 -13.15 1.23 13.64
N SER A 179 -13.42 1.48 12.34
CA SER A 179 -13.25 0.49 11.30
C SER A 179 -11.76 0.36 10.99
N MET A 180 -11.27 -0.87 10.98
CA MET A 180 -9.85 -1.16 10.82
C MET A 180 -9.65 -2.14 9.67
N ASP A 181 -8.59 -1.92 8.89
CA ASP A 181 -8.08 -2.88 7.91
C ASP A 181 -6.55 -2.98 8.12
N ALA A 182 -6.03 -4.20 8.19
CA ALA A 182 -4.61 -4.44 8.45
C ALA A 182 -4.02 -5.39 7.42
N ASN A 183 -2.78 -5.15 7.07
CA ASN A 183 -1.92 -6.07 6.33
C ASN A 183 -0.45 -5.79 6.70
N LEU A 184 0.47 -6.53 6.13
CA LEU A 184 1.89 -6.41 6.48
C LEU A 184 2.49 -5.01 6.21
N LEU A 185 1.90 -4.20 5.32
CA LEU A 185 2.37 -2.84 5.07
C LEU A 185 1.83 -1.83 6.09
N HIS A 186 0.55 -1.94 6.50
CA HIS A 186 -0.07 -0.93 7.34
C HIS A 186 -1.26 -1.43 8.19
N ILE A 187 -1.69 -0.57 9.11
CA ILE A 187 -3.05 -0.58 9.67
C ILE A 187 -3.73 0.73 9.29
N SER A 188 -5.00 0.65 8.89
CA SER A 188 -5.88 1.81 8.69
C SER A 188 -6.93 1.91 9.77
N TYR A 189 -7.32 3.14 10.12
CA TYR A 189 -8.36 3.47 11.07
C TYR A 189 -9.29 4.51 10.47
N GLU A 190 -10.60 4.23 10.49
CA GLU A 190 -11.65 5.13 9.99
C GLU A 190 -12.85 5.11 10.93
N GLY A 191 -13.72 6.13 10.87
CA GLY A 191 -14.96 6.20 11.63
C GLY A 191 -14.77 6.67 13.08
N GLY A 192 -15.82 6.57 13.89
CA GLY A 192 -15.82 7.05 15.27
C GLY A 192 -15.52 8.54 15.36
N ILE A 193 -14.64 8.93 16.28
CA ILE A 193 -14.23 10.35 16.43
C ILE A 193 -13.47 10.89 15.24
N LEU A 194 -12.90 10.02 14.38
CA LEU A 194 -12.17 10.45 13.18
C LEU A 194 -13.08 11.02 12.10
N GLU A 195 -14.40 10.85 12.20
CA GLU A 195 -15.36 11.51 11.30
C GLU A 195 -15.38 13.04 11.48
N ASP A 196 -14.94 13.54 12.63
CA ASP A 196 -14.68 14.96 12.86
C ASP A 196 -13.19 15.27 12.56
N PRO A 197 -12.89 16.00 11.46
CA PRO A 197 -11.51 16.36 11.14
C PRO A 197 -10.80 17.22 12.19
N ALA A 198 -11.54 17.84 13.10
CA ALA A 198 -10.99 18.66 14.18
C ALA A 198 -10.66 17.84 15.45
N ALA A 199 -11.11 16.58 15.52
CA ALA A 199 -10.84 15.72 16.67
C ALA A 199 -9.42 15.12 16.57
N GLU A 200 -8.66 15.17 17.67
CA GLU A 200 -7.35 14.51 17.77
C GLU A 200 -7.54 12.99 17.86
N PRO A 201 -6.75 12.17 17.11
CA PRO A 201 -6.77 10.72 17.26
C PRO A 201 -6.34 10.29 18.67
N GLU A 202 -7.11 9.38 19.27
CA GLU A 202 -6.80 8.88 20.61
C GLU A 202 -5.51 8.04 20.63
N GLU A 203 -4.63 8.26 21.61
CA GLU A 203 -3.34 7.54 21.70
C GLU A 203 -3.52 6.01 21.80
N ASN A 204 -4.58 5.54 22.44
CA ASN A 204 -4.89 4.12 22.57
C ASN A 204 -5.39 3.45 21.29
N MET A 205 -5.62 4.22 20.23
CA MET A 205 -6.02 3.73 18.92
C MET A 205 -4.84 3.02 18.22
N TRP A 206 -3.63 3.54 18.37
CA TRP A 206 -2.44 3.08 17.69
C TRP A 206 -1.96 1.74 18.23
N LEU A 207 -1.81 0.72 17.37
CA LEU A 207 -1.49 -0.65 17.76
C LEU A 207 -0.04 -1.04 17.50
N TRP A 208 0.60 -0.45 16.48
CA TRP A 208 1.96 -0.81 16.08
C TRP A 208 3.00 0.19 16.56
N THR A 209 2.60 1.42 16.81
CA THR A 209 3.53 2.51 17.08
C THR A 209 3.32 3.07 18.48
N VAL A 210 4.40 3.34 19.18
CA VAL A 210 4.38 4.20 20.37
C VAL A 210 4.37 5.67 19.94
N SER A 211 3.94 6.57 20.84
CA SER A 211 4.08 8.00 20.54
C SER A 211 5.56 8.41 20.48
N PRO A 212 5.92 9.48 19.74
CA PRO A 212 7.28 10.02 19.75
C PRO A 212 7.82 10.32 21.15
N GLU A 213 6.95 10.75 22.08
CA GLU A 213 7.31 11.03 23.47
C GLU A 213 7.68 9.74 24.23
N ALA A 214 6.94 8.65 23.98
CA ALA A 214 7.17 7.35 24.61
C ALA A 214 8.32 6.55 23.97
N ALA A 215 8.75 6.95 22.77
CA ALA A 215 9.85 6.29 22.06
C ALA A 215 11.19 6.44 22.82
N PRO A 216 12.14 5.49 22.66
CA PRO A 216 13.42 5.50 23.35
C PRO A 216 14.22 6.78 23.17
N ASP A 217 14.91 7.23 24.22
CA ASP A 217 15.85 8.35 24.17
C ASP A 217 17.17 8.01 23.45
N LYS A 218 17.43 6.71 23.27
CA LYS A 218 18.58 6.22 22.50
C LYS A 218 18.15 5.95 21.06
N ALA A 219 18.82 6.58 20.12
CA ALA A 219 18.57 6.36 18.69
C ALA A 219 18.93 4.92 18.26
N THR A 220 18.12 4.35 17.35
CA THR A 220 18.39 3.09 16.67
C THR A 220 19.00 3.37 15.30
N TYR A 221 20.06 2.64 14.94
CA TYR A 221 20.70 2.74 13.62
C TYR A 221 20.47 1.44 12.87
N LEU A 222 20.19 1.55 11.56
CA LEU A 222 20.06 0.42 10.65
C LEU A 222 20.88 0.69 9.39
N GLU A 223 21.50 -0.37 8.85
CA GLU A 223 22.10 -0.38 7.51
C GLU A 223 21.22 -1.24 6.60
N LEU A 224 20.67 -0.63 5.56
CA LEU A 224 19.80 -1.27 4.56
C LEU A 224 20.61 -1.51 3.30
N GLU A 225 20.71 -2.76 2.85
CA GLU A 225 21.40 -3.14 1.61
C GLU A 225 20.40 -3.32 0.47
N TYR A 226 20.68 -2.64 -0.64
CA TYR A 226 19.83 -2.60 -1.83
C TYR A 226 20.45 -3.35 -3.00
N VAL A 227 19.62 -4.11 -3.71
CA VAL A 227 19.92 -4.70 -5.02
C VAL A 227 18.74 -4.41 -5.96
N LYS A 228 19.02 -3.70 -7.05
CA LYS A 228 18.00 -3.28 -8.03
C LYS A 228 16.79 -2.58 -7.39
N GLY A 229 17.06 -1.70 -6.44
CA GLY A 229 16.05 -0.91 -5.73
C GLY A 229 15.31 -1.63 -4.59
N ASP A 230 15.50 -2.93 -4.41
CA ASP A 230 14.89 -3.70 -3.33
C ASP A 230 15.84 -3.91 -2.15
N ILE A 231 15.31 -3.89 -0.93
CA ILE A 231 16.09 -4.21 0.27
C ILE A 231 16.27 -5.73 0.35
N VAL A 232 17.51 -6.20 0.38
CA VAL A 232 17.86 -7.63 0.44
C VAL A 232 18.52 -8.05 1.75
N ALA A 233 19.02 -7.08 2.53
CA ALA A 233 19.61 -7.32 3.84
C ALA A 233 19.46 -6.10 4.76
N ILE A 234 19.42 -6.36 6.07
CA ILE A 234 19.46 -5.34 7.12
C ILE A 234 20.56 -5.71 8.10
N ASP A 235 21.48 -4.77 8.38
CA ASP A 235 22.64 -4.97 9.25
C ASP A 235 23.46 -6.23 8.86
N GLY A 236 23.61 -6.46 7.54
CA GLY A 236 24.32 -7.59 6.96
C GLY A 236 23.57 -8.92 7.00
N LYS A 237 22.38 -8.99 7.60
CA LYS A 237 21.54 -10.18 7.61
C LYS A 237 20.60 -10.18 6.40
N LYS A 238 20.75 -11.17 5.52
CA LYS A 238 19.82 -11.40 4.40
C LYS A 238 18.43 -11.77 4.93
N MET A 239 17.42 -11.19 4.33
CA MET A 239 16.01 -11.38 4.68
C MET A 239 15.16 -11.49 3.42
N SER A 240 14.05 -12.24 3.51
CA SER A 240 13.02 -12.23 2.47
C SER A 240 12.26 -10.88 2.47
N PRO A 241 11.58 -10.51 1.39
CA PRO A 241 10.74 -9.30 1.33
C PRO A 241 9.78 -9.15 2.51
N ALA A 242 9.05 -10.21 2.87
CA ALA A 242 8.13 -10.18 4.01
C ALA A 242 8.86 -10.03 5.35
N GLU A 243 10.02 -10.70 5.53
CA GLU A 243 10.85 -10.54 6.73
C GLU A 243 11.40 -9.11 6.88
N VAL A 244 11.84 -8.49 5.77
CA VAL A 244 12.29 -7.08 5.75
C VAL A 244 11.19 -6.16 6.28
N LEU A 245 9.99 -6.25 5.71
CA LEU A 245 8.90 -5.37 6.08
C LEU A 245 8.44 -5.60 7.52
N THR A 246 8.34 -6.87 7.95
CA THR A 246 8.02 -7.24 9.34
C THR A 246 9.03 -6.65 10.33
N TYR A 247 10.32 -6.77 10.03
CA TYR A 247 11.38 -6.23 10.88
C TYR A 247 11.32 -4.71 10.96
N LEU A 248 11.17 -4.04 9.80
CA LEU A 248 11.10 -2.58 9.75
C LEU A 248 9.85 -2.03 10.43
N ASN A 249 8.69 -2.72 10.33
CA ASN A 249 7.49 -2.35 11.08
C ASN A 249 7.72 -2.38 12.58
N LYS A 250 8.34 -3.46 13.08
CA LYS A 250 8.63 -3.60 14.50
C LYS A 250 9.56 -2.48 14.99
N VAL A 251 10.71 -2.33 14.35
CA VAL A 251 11.71 -1.35 14.80
C VAL A 251 11.21 0.08 14.60
N GLY A 252 10.49 0.35 13.51
CA GLY A 252 9.88 1.66 13.26
C GLY A 252 8.82 2.01 14.31
N GLY A 253 7.93 1.09 14.60
CA GLY A 253 6.89 1.26 15.61
C GLY A 253 7.46 1.51 17.01
N GLU A 254 8.48 0.75 17.41
CA GLU A 254 9.20 0.95 18.68
C GLU A 254 9.88 2.34 18.77
N ASN A 255 10.21 2.97 17.64
CA ASN A 255 10.80 4.31 17.58
C ASN A 255 9.78 5.42 17.26
N GLY A 256 8.49 5.13 17.33
CA GLY A 256 7.40 6.12 17.13
C GLY A 256 7.23 6.57 15.68
N ILE A 257 7.67 5.77 14.71
CA ILE A 257 7.65 6.11 13.28
C ILE A 257 6.40 5.52 12.61
N GLY A 258 5.80 6.28 11.69
CA GLY A 258 4.87 5.75 10.71
C GLY A 258 3.40 6.10 10.92
N ARG A 259 3.06 7.04 11.80
CA ARG A 259 1.69 7.56 11.95
C ARG A 259 1.39 8.60 10.87
N THR A 260 0.24 8.49 10.26
CA THR A 260 -0.30 9.47 9.29
C THR A 260 -1.76 9.76 9.60
N ASP A 261 -2.18 11.00 9.45
CA ASP A 261 -3.56 11.46 9.56
C ASP A 261 -3.86 12.34 8.35
N ILE A 262 -4.72 11.89 7.45
CA ILE A 262 -4.98 12.56 6.17
C ILE A 262 -6.47 12.63 5.88
N VAL A 263 -6.91 13.74 5.31
CA VAL A 263 -8.21 13.86 4.64
C VAL A 263 -8.00 13.65 3.14
N GLU A 264 -8.12 12.41 2.70
CA GLU A 264 -7.89 11.98 1.32
C GLU A 264 -9.11 12.15 0.41
N ASN A 265 -8.86 12.22 -0.88
CA ASN A 265 -9.91 12.26 -1.90
C ASN A 265 -10.17 10.85 -2.43
N ARG A 266 -11.31 10.24 -2.04
CA ARG A 266 -11.72 8.94 -2.56
C ARG A 266 -12.06 9.00 -4.04
N TYR A 267 -11.74 7.95 -4.77
CA TYR A 267 -12.05 7.84 -6.21
C TYR A 267 -13.56 7.89 -6.48
N VAL A 268 -14.37 7.42 -5.56
CA VAL A 268 -15.84 7.52 -5.61
C VAL A 268 -16.38 8.94 -5.38
N GLY A 269 -15.51 9.95 -5.20
CA GLY A 269 -15.86 11.38 -5.28
C GLY A 269 -16.07 12.09 -3.95
N MET A 270 -15.78 11.45 -2.80
CA MET A 270 -15.90 12.09 -1.48
C MET A 270 -14.56 12.25 -0.78
N LYS A 271 -14.48 13.20 0.13
CA LYS A 271 -13.36 13.30 1.08
C LYS A 271 -13.60 12.36 2.24
N SER A 272 -12.54 11.73 2.73
CA SER A 272 -12.59 10.85 3.90
C SER A 272 -11.31 11.01 4.71
N ARG A 273 -11.46 11.11 6.03
CA ARG A 273 -10.31 11.08 6.92
C ARG A 273 -9.95 9.64 7.24
N GLY A 274 -8.69 9.30 7.10
CA GLY A 274 -8.08 8.05 7.51
C GLY A 274 -6.82 8.30 8.33
N CYS A 275 -6.65 7.51 9.39
CA CYS A 275 -5.39 7.44 10.12
C CYS A 275 -4.71 6.13 9.81
N TYR A 276 -3.38 6.16 9.65
CA TYR A 276 -2.61 5.00 9.23
C TYR A 276 -1.36 4.81 10.07
N GLU A 277 -1.01 3.54 10.32
CA GLU A 277 0.30 3.15 10.83
C GLU A 277 1.05 2.39 9.73
N THR A 278 2.18 2.94 9.27
CA THR A 278 3.00 2.36 8.19
C THR A 278 4.49 2.45 8.52
N PRO A 279 4.94 1.88 9.66
CA PRO A 279 6.29 2.12 10.18
C PRO A 279 7.40 1.74 9.21
N GLY A 280 7.34 0.52 8.65
CA GLY A 280 8.32 0.03 7.68
C GLY A 280 8.34 0.86 6.41
N GLY A 281 7.18 1.23 5.89
CA GLY A 281 7.08 2.07 4.69
C GLY A 281 7.70 3.46 4.88
N PHE A 282 7.52 4.07 6.05
CA PHE A 282 8.14 5.36 6.39
C PHE A 282 9.66 5.28 6.55
N ILE A 283 10.22 4.10 6.84
CA ILE A 283 11.69 3.88 6.81
C ILE A 283 12.14 3.64 5.36
N MET A 284 11.42 2.80 4.61
CA MET A 284 11.79 2.40 3.25
C MET A 284 11.83 3.59 2.29
N LEU A 285 10.83 4.48 2.32
CA LEU A 285 10.70 5.56 1.35
C LEU A 285 11.91 6.53 1.34
N PRO A 286 12.32 7.16 2.46
CA PRO A 286 13.49 8.05 2.46
C PRO A 286 14.80 7.29 2.23
N ALA A 287 14.90 6.04 2.66
CA ALA A 287 16.10 5.23 2.42
C ALA A 287 16.25 4.87 0.94
N HIS A 288 15.18 4.48 0.26
CA HIS A 288 15.19 4.21 -1.19
C HIS A 288 15.56 5.47 -1.98
N ARG A 289 14.94 6.62 -1.69
CA ARG A 289 15.33 7.89 -2.31
C ARG A 289 16.79 8.26 -2.05
N ALA A 290 17.34 7.87 -0.92
CA ALA A 290 18.73 8.13 -0.60
C ALA A 290 19.69 7.32 -1.46
N ILE A 291 19.43 6.04 -1.74
CA ILE A 291 20.30 5.26 -2.64
C ILE A 291 20.13 5.73 -4.09
N GLU A 292 18.93 6.04 -4.53
CA GLU A 292 18.67 6.60 -5.85
C GLU A 292 19.44 7.91 -6.09
N SER A 293 19.63 8.73 -5.06
CA SER A 293 20.35 9.99 -5.17
C SER A 293 21.84 9.82 -5.55
N LEU A 294 22.40 8.63 -5.38
CA LEU A 294 23.75 8.28 -5.84
C LEU A 294 23.77 7.65 -7.23
N THR A 295 22.72 6.90 -7.58
CA THR A 295 22.77 5.92 -8.67
C THR A 295 21.93 6.30 -9.88
N LEU A 296 20.97 7.22 -9.73
CA LEU A 296 20.16 7.70 -10.85
C LEU A 296 20.76 8.97 -11.48
N ASP A 297 20.75 8.99 -12.81
CA ASP A 297 20.95 10.22 -13.56
C ASP A 297 19.89 11.26 -13.21
N ARG A 298 20.27 12.54 -13.28
CA ARG A 298 19.41 13.68 -12.94
C ARG A 298 18.07 13.66 -13.68
N GLU A 299 18.10 13.47 -14.99
CA GLU A 299 16.89 13.56 -15.82
C GLU A 299 15.98 12.33 -15.60
N LEU A 300 16.56 11.15 -15.38
CA LEU A 300 15.81 9.94 -15.05
C LEU A 300 15.15 10.06 -13.66
N ALA A 301 15.85 10.60 -12.67
CA ALA A 301 15.29 10.85 -11.34
C ALA A 301 14.11 11.83 -11.39
N HIS A 302 14.24 12.92 -12.14
CA HIS A 302 13.16 13.89 -12.33
C HIS A 302 11.97 13.28 -13.06
N LEU A 303 12.19 12.52 -14.14
CA LEU A 303 11.14 11.84 -14.87
C LEU A 303 10.35 10.88 -13.95
N LYS A 304 11.05 10.11 -13.10
CA LYS A 304 10.39 9.26 -12.10
C LYS A 304 9.51 10.07 -11.15
N ASP A 305 10.02 11.17 -10.62
CA ASP A 305 9.26 12.03 -9.70
C ASP A 305 8.02 12.65 -10.36
N GLU A 306 8.10 13.00 -11.65
CA GLU A 306 6.95 13.49 -12.42
C GLU A 306 5.88 12.41 -12.66
N LEU A 307 6.28 11.17 -12.84
CA LEU A 307 5.37 10.04 -13.11
C LEU A 307 4.77 9.44 -11.82
N MET A 308 5.42 9.62 -10.67
CA MET A 308 4.99 9.03 -9.40
C MET A 308 3.55 9.37 -9.02
N PRO A 309 3.05 10.62 -9.10
CA PRO A 309 1.67 10.92 -8.76
C PRO A 309 0.65 10.20 -9.66
N ARG A 310 0.99 10.02 -10.94
CA ARG A 310 0.16 9.24 -11.88
C ARG A 310 0.12 7.78 -11.48
N TYR A 311 1.28 7.20 -11.17
CA TYR A 311 1.41 5.82 -10.73
C TYR A 311 0.66 5.59 -9.41
N ALA A 312 0.79 6.49 -8.42
CA ALA A 312 0.06 6.45 -7.16
C ALA A 312 -1.47 6.46 -7.38
N SER A 313 -1.95 7.33 -8.28
CA SER A 313 -3.37 7.43 -8.61
C SER A 313 -3.90 6.15 -9.26
N LEU A 314 -3.13 5.49 -10.10
CA LEU A 314 -3.52 4.20 -10.71
C LEU A 314 -3.70 3.11 -9.64
N ILE A 315 -2.79 3.03 -8.67
CA ILE A 315 -2.91 2.08 -7.55
C ILE A 315 -4.12 2.43 -6.69
N TYR A 316 -4.23 3.69 -6.27
CA TYR A 316 -5.30 4.16 -5.39
C TYR A 316 -6.68 3.87 -5.98
N ASN A 317 -6.83 4.09 -7.29
CA ASN A 317 -8.08 3.94 -8.03
C ASN A 317 -8.38 2.49 -8.49
N GLY A 318 -7.50 1.52 -8.22
CA GLY A 318 -7.73 0.10 -8.54
C GLY A 318 -7.26 -0.35 -9.92
N TYR A 319 -6.44 0.45 -10.61
CA TYR A 319 -5.93 0.16 -11.95
C TYR A 319 -4.58 -0.59 -11.97
N TRP A 320 -4.31 -1.41 -10.96
CA TRP A 320 -3.06 -2.21 -10.91
C TRP A 320 -2.83 -3.05 -12.17
N TRP A 321 -3.89 -3.63 -12.72
CA TRP A 321 -3.83 -4.52 -13.88
C TRP A 321 -4.01 -3.78 -15.22
N SER A 322 -4.04 -2.45 -15.23
CA SER A 322 -4.20 -1.67 -16.45
C SER A 322 -2.93 -1.62 -17.28
N PRO A 323 -3.04 -1.51 -18.63
CA PRO A 323 -1.89 -1.40 -19.54
C PRO A 323 -0.95 -0.24 -19.21
N GLU A 324 -1.51 0.92 -18.82
CA GLU A 324 -0.69 2.08 -18.48
C GLU A 324 0.14 1.86 -17.20
N ARG A 325 -0.42 1.17 -16.17
CA ARG A 325 0.35 0.85 -14.97
C ARG A 325 1.47 -0.14 -15.30
N VAL A 326 1.20 -1.15 -16.15
CA VAL A 326 2.22 -2.11 -16.59
C VAL A 326 3.35 -1.42 -17.33
N ALA A 327 3.02 -0.47 -18.23
CA ALA A 327 4.04 0.29 -18.97
C ALA A 327 4.88 1.18 -18.05
N LEU A 328 4.24 1.86 -17.06
CA LEU A 328 4.95 2.65 -16.06
C LEU A 328 5.85 1.77 -15.19
N GLN A 329 5.39 0.57 -14.81
CA GLN A 329 6.22 -0.37 -14.03
C GLN A 329 7.48 -0.77 -14.80
N GLY A 330 7.36 -1.03 -16.10
CA GLY A 330 8.52 -1.35 -16.93
C GLY A 330 9.57 -0.24 -16.92
N LEU A 331 9.15 1.02 -17.01
CA LEU A 331 10.04 2.18 -16.90
C LEU A 331 10.68 2.26 -15.50
N ILE A 332 9.86 2.08 -14.46
CA ILE A 332 10.32 2.11 -13.07
C ILE A 332 11.35 1.00 -12.83
N ASP A 333 11.06 -0.23 -13.23
CA ASP A 333 11.95 -1.38 -13.03
C ASP A 333 13.27 -1.22 -13.80
N ASP A 334 13.24 -0.72 -15.03
CA ASP A 334 14.45 -0.42 -15.81
C ASP A 334 15.33 0.61 -15.10
N SER A 335 14.71 1.64 -14.50
CA SER A 335 15.43 2.66 -13.72
C SER A 335 16.15 2.10 -12.50
N GLN A 336 15.77 0.92 -12.01
CA GLN A 336 16.32 0.33 -10.79
C GLN A 336 17.50 -0.62 -11.02
N GLU A 337 17.83 -0.96 -12.27
CA GLU A 337 18.90 -1.91 -12.60
C GLU A 337 20.25 -1.57 -11.94
N HIS A 338 20.53 -0.28 -11.75
CA HIS A 338 21.74 0.25 -11.12
C HIS A 338 21.53 0.83 -9.72
N VAL A 339 20.36 0.63 -9.11
CA VAL A 339 20.09 1.09 -7.75
C VAL A 339 20.57 0.03 -6.76
N ASN A 340 21.90 -0.04 -6.59
CA ASN A 340 22.58 -1.01 -5.73
C ASN A 340 23.46 -0.28 -4.72
N GLY A 341 23.51 -0.76 -3.49
CA GLY A 341 24.38 -0.19 -2.45
C GLY A 341 23.78 -0.26 -1.06
N LYS A 342 24.20 0.62 -0.18
CA LYS A 342 23.79 0.64 1.21
C LYS A 342 23.35 2.02 1.67
N VAL A 343 22.37 2.05 2.55
CA VAL A 343 21.90 3.26 3.21
C VAL A 343 21.88 3.04 4.71
N ARG A 344 22.48 3.95 5.46
CA ARG A 344 22.38 3.97 6.92
C ARG A 344 21.35 5.00 7.34
N VAL A 345 20.39 4.56 8.15
CA VAL A 345 19.37 5.41 8.74
C VAL A 345 19.47 5.43 10.25
N LYS A 346 19.16 6.56 10.84
CA LYS A 346 18.98 6.78 12.26
C LYS A 346 17.50 6.98 12.54
N LEU A 347 16.93 6.12 13.37
CA LEU A 347 15.56 6.17 13.84
C LEU A 347 15.54 6.83 15.22
N TYR A 348 14.77 7.89 15.38
CA TYR A 348 14.72 8.61 16.63
C TYR A 348 13.44 9.42 16.79
N LYS A 349 12.63 9.05 17.78
CA LYS A 349 11.42 9.79 18.19
C LYS A 349 10.55 10.24 17.01
N GLY A 350 10.06 9.27 16.24
CA GLY A 350 9.21 9.51 15.08
C GLY A 350 9.91 9.92 13.79
N ASN A 351 11.24 10.10 13.82
CA ASN A 351 12.00 10.57 12.66
C ASN A 351 12.86 9.47 12.06
N VAL A 352 12.92 9.45 10.72
CA VAL A 352 13.88 8.67 9.94
C VAL A 352 14.89 9.64 9.34
N ILE A 353 16.14 9.51 9.75
CA ILE A 353 17.22 10.41 9.33
C ILE A 353 18.25 9.59 8.57
N VAL A 354 18.46 9.90 7.29
CA VAL A 354 19.53 9.30 6.50
C VAL A 354 20.86 9.87 6.99
N VAL A 355 21.78 9.00 7.45
CA VAL A 355 23.08 9.40 8.00
C VAL A 355 24.25 8.93 7.13
N GLY A 356 24.02 8.14 6.10
CA GLY A 356 25.04 7.71 5.14
C GLY A 356 24.44 6.91 4.01
N ARG A 357 25.13 6.90 2.88
CA ARG A 357 24.81 6.11 1.70
C ARG A 357 26.06 5.79 0.93
N GLU A 358 26.13 4.61 0.34
CA GLU A 358 27.26 4.18 -0.47
C GLU A 358 26.80 3.24 -1.59
N SER A 359 27.46 3.33 -2.73
CA SER A 359 27.34 2.39 -3.84
C SER A 359 28.73 2.21 -4.44
N ALA A 360 29.24 0.99 -4.37
CA ALA A 360 30.61 0.70 -4.80
C ALA A 360 30.76 0.66 -6.32
N SER A 361 29.73 0.22 -7.04
CA SER A 361 29.77 -0.03 -8.48
C SER A 361 28.93 0.95 -9.31
N ASP A 362 27.85 1.50 -8.73
CA ASP A 362 26.83 2.20 -9.50
C ASP A 362 26.70 3.69 -9.12
N SER A 363 27.54 4.20 -8.22
CA SER A 363 27.53 5.61 -7.84
C SER A 363 27.91 6.52 -9.00
N LEU A 364 27.04 7.49 -9.30
CA LEU A 364 27.29 8.60 -10.21
C LEU A 364 27.91 9.81 -9.50
N PHE A 365 28.10 9.73 -8.17
CA PHE A 365 28.76 10.78 -7.41
C PHE A 365 30.28 10.64 -7.58
N ASP A 366 30.88 11.57 -8.30
CA ASP A 366 32.33 11.67 -8.48
C ASP A 366 32.87 12.76 -7.55
N GLU A 367 33.59 12.33 -6.53
CA GLU A 367 34.15 13.19 -5.50
C GLU A 367 35.16 14.21 -6.09
N LYS A 368 35.91 13.80 -7.13
CA LYS A 368 36.89 14.67 -7.82
C LYS A 368 36.22 15.81 -8.61
N VAL A 369 35.03 15.55 -9.13
CA VAL A 369 34.25 16.55 -9.87
C VAL A 369 33.44 17.42 -8.90
N ALA A 370 32.95 16.84 -7.81
CA ALA A 370 32.05 17.51 -6.87
C ALA A 370 32.77 18.36 -5.81
N THR A 371 34.10 18.18 -5.64
CA THR A 371 34.86 18.96 -4.67
C THR A 371 34.92 20.44 -5.02
N PHE A 372 34.94 21.29 -4.00
CA PHE A 372 35.17 22.75 -4.16
C PHE A 372 36.66 23.09 -4.31
N GLU A 373 37.57 22.15 -4.07
CA GLU A 373 39.00 22.30 -4.30
C GLU A 373 39.28 22.04 -5.78
N ASP A 374 39.98 23.02 -6.42
CA ASP A 374 40.33 22.92 -7.85
C ASP A 374 41.51 21.97 -8.04
N ASP A 375 41.27 20.68 -7.74
CA ASP A 375 42.28 19.66 -7.77
C ASP A 375 42.19 18.87 -9.08
N ALA A 376 43.20 19.02 -9.91
CA ALA A 376 43.48 18.17 -11.07
C ALA A 376 42.63 18.32 -12.33
N GLY A 377 41.86 19.39 -12.54
CA GLY A 377 41.23 19.68 -13.84
C GLY A 377 40.12 18.72 -14.28
N ALA A 378 39.43 18.09 -13.29
CA ALA A 378 38.30 17.23 -13.56
C ALA A 378 37.08 18.02 -14.09
N TYR A 379 36.99 19.32 -13.75
CA TYR A 379 35.95 20.24 -14.19
C TYR A 379 36.54 21.60 -14.62
N ASN A 380 36.23 22.04 -15.83
CA ASN A 380 36.64 23.34 -16.31
C ASN A 380 35.58 24.41 -15.99
N GLN A 381 35.81 25.22 -14.96
CA GLN A 381 34.87 26.27 -14.51
C GLN A 381 34.52 27.31 -15.61
N LYS A 382 35.39 27.50 -16.62
CA LYS A 382 35.15 28.45 -17.74
C LYS A 382 34.00 28.01 -18.66
N ASP A 383 33.72 26.71 -18.75
CA ASP A 383 32.66 26.18 -19.60
C ASP A 383 31.27 26.60 -19.09
N ALA A 384 31.13 26.84 -17.79
CA ALA A 384 29.91 27.34 -17.18
C ALA A 384 29.48 28.70 -17.71
N GLU A 385 30.42 29.59 -18.08
CA GLU A 385 30.12 30.92 -18.61
C GLU A 385 29.32 30.85 -19.93
N GLY A 386 29.73 29.99 -20.85
CA GLY A 386 29.05 29.78 -22.12
C GLY A 386 27.64 29.21 -21.94
N PHE A 387 27.53 28.18 -21.14
CA PHE A 387 26.23 27.55 -20.76
C PHE A 387 25.26 28.57 -20.16
N ILE A 388 25.72 29.36 -19.19
CA ILE A 388 24.87 30.38 -18.52
C ILE A 388 24.44 31.46 -19.51
N LYS A 389 25.33 31.96 -20.39
CA LYS A 389 25.02 32.99 -21.40
C LYS A 389 23.91 32.52 -22.36
N LEU A 390 24.02 31.25 -22.86
CA LEU A 390 23.00 30.68 -23.75
C LEU A 390 21.64 30.54 -23.03
N ASN A 391 21.63 29.99 -21.82
CA ASN A 391 20.38 29.87 -21.03
C ASN A 391 19.77 31.23 -20.65
N ALA A 392 20.60 32.27 -20.50
CA ALA A 392 20.16 33.62 -20.19
C ALA A 392 19.50 34.34 -21.39
N LEU A 393 19.66 33.89 -22.64
CA LEU A 393 19.10 34.58 -23.82
C LEU A 393 17.61 34.81 -23.70
N ARG A 394 16.83 33.78 -23.36
CA ARG A 394 15.37 33.89 -23.20
C ARG A 394 14.99 34.90 -22.09
N LEU A 395 15.71 34.93 -20.99
CA LEU A 395 15.47 35.85 -19.86
C LEU A 395 15.77 37.27 -20.23
N ARG A 396 16.91 37.53 -20.87
CA ARG A 396 17.33 38.88 -21.36
C ARG A 396 16.35 39.42 -22.40
N THR A 397 15.92 38.57 -23.36
CA THR A 397 14.94 38.94 -24.38
C THR A 397 13.59 39.32 -23.77
N ALA A 398 13.10 38.52 -22.82
CA ALA A 398 11.86 38.82 -22.12
C ALA A 398 11.93 40.09 -21.29
N ALA A 399 13.02 40.29 -20.54
CA ALA A 399 13.23 41.47 -19.72
C ALA A 399 13.31 42.78 -20.55
N SER A 400 14.12 42.78 -21.64
CA SER A 400 14.26 43.96 -22.50
C SER A 400 12.98 44.34 -23.24
N LYS A 401 12.12 43.38 -23.57
CA LYS A 401 10.80 43.71 -24.18
C LYS A 401 9.79 44.22 -23.16
N ARG A 402 9.85 43.77 -21.91
CA ARG A 402 8.95 44.24 -20.83
C ARG A 402 9.34 45.58 -20.28
N ALA A 403 10.63 45.93 -20.23
CA ALA A 403 11.13 47.23 -19.82
C ALA A 403 10.79 48.38 -20.82
N LYS A 404 10.33 48.04 -22.02
CA LYS A 404 9.89 49.00 -23.05
C LYS A 404 8.38 49.30 -23.01
N LYS A 405 7.66 48.74 -22.05
CA LYS A 405 6.27 49.07 -21.71
C LYS A 405 6.24 49.91 -20.43
#